data_e3c33809e55f2f9b5fad0b27c9fc5e88
#
_entry.id   e3c33809e55f2f9b5fad0b27c9fc5e88
#
_cell.length_a   1.000
_cell.length_b   1.000
_cell.length_c   1.000
_cell.angle_alpha   90.00
_cell.angle_beta   90.00
_cell.angle_gamma   90.00
#
_symmetry.space_group_name_H-M   'P 1'
#
loop_
_entity.id
_entity.type
_entity.pdbx_description
1 polymer ?
#
loop_
_entity_poly.entity_id
_entity_poly.type
_entity_poly.pdbx_seq_one_letter_code
_entity_poly.pdbx_strand_id
1 'polypeptide(L)'
;AKRERLADYLQTEGSKERYTITNKAGWHDGAYILPSGEIIQPDKQGGKVIYHGDKSQAAAYQPSGSLAEWQREIAQYAAGNSRLCLALGVAFAAPLLPLIKAESGGFHLYGDSSDGKTTAALVSLSGWANPEDTKVTWKGTSHGFDNLAAARNDGLMVLDEISQAKRNVIG
;
A
#
# COMPACT_ATOMS: atom_id res chain seq x y z
N ALA A 1 28.23 -7.14 36.51
CA ALA A 1 27.61 -8.32 37.18
C ALA A 1 26.10 -8.46 36.92
N LYS A 2 25.20 -7.47 37.32
CA LYS A 2 23.75 -7.63 37.12
C LYS A 2 23.33 -7.52 35.62
N ARG A 3 23.93 -6.60 34.86
CA ARG A 3 23.63 -6.43 33.42
C ARG A 3 24.10 -7.61 32.58
N GLU A 4 25.25 -8.18 32.91
CA GLU A 4 25.82 -9.35 32.26
C GLU A 4 24.91 -10.58 32.48
N ARG A 5 24.46 -10.81 33.72
CA ARG A 5 23.51 -11.89 34.03
C ARG A 5 22.17 -11.75 33.28
N LEU A 6 21.69 -10.50 33.10
CA LEU A 6 20.49 -10.26 32.31
C LEU A 6 20.73 -10.57 30.83
N ALA A 7 21.89 -10.18 30.29
CA ALA A 7 22.22 -10.49 28.89
C ALA A 7 22.33 -12.01 28.69
N ASP A 8 23.02 -12.71 29.58
CA ASP A 8 23.13 -14.17 29.55
C ASP A 8 21.76 -14.87 29.64
N TYR A 9 20.90 -14.40 30.56
CA TYR A 9 19.54 -14.90 30.71
C TYR A 9 18.73 -14.70 29.41
N LEU A 10 18.73 -13.52 28.82
CA LEU A 10 18.01 -13.23 27.58
C LEU A 10 18.54 -14.06 26.40
N GLN A 11 19.83 -14.40 26.38
CA GLN A 11 20.43 -15.23 25.34
C GLN A 11 20.15 -16.74 25.52
N THR A 12 20.07 -17.21 26.73
CA THR A 12 19.95 -18.64 27.03
C THR A 12 18.51 -19.10 27.27
N GLU A 13 17.72 -18.30 27.98
CA GLU A 13 16.36 -18.66 28.42
C GLU A 13 15.26 -18.06 27.55
N GLY A 14 15.60 -17.11 26.65
CA GLY A 14 14.63 -16.46 25.77
C GLY A 14 14.08 -17.40 24.70
N SER A 15 12.92 -17.05 24.16
CA SER A 15 12.36 -17.74 22.99
C SER A 15 13.35 -17.69 21.82
N LYS A 16 13.56 -18.82 21.16
CA LYS A 16 14.39 -18.93 19.95
C LYS A 16 13.61 -18.61 18.67
N GLU A 17 12.37 -18.19 18.81
CA GLU A 17 11.56 -17.80 17.66
C GLU A 17 12.15 -16.55 16.99
N ARG A 18 12.24 -16.61 15.67
CA ARG A 18 12.69 -15.48 14.86
C ARG A 18 11.50 -14.71 14.34
N TYR A 19 11.60 -13.39 14.39
CA TYR A 19 10.61 -12.46 13.86
C TYR A 19 11.26 -11.55 12.84
N THR A 20 10.60 -11.33 11.72
CA THR A 20 10.94 -10.25 10.80
C THR A 20 10.20 -8.99 11.24
N ILE A 21 10.95 -7.96 11.62
CA ILE A 21 10.37 -6.66 12.02
C ILE A 21 10.55 -5.71 10.84
N THR A 22 9.46 -5.09 10.40
CA THR A 22 9.47 -4.16 9.26
C THR A 22 8.63 -2.92 9.55
N ASN A 23 9.01 -1.80 8.95
CA ASN A 23 8.23 -0.56 8.93
C ASN A 23 7.60 -0.28 7.56
N LYS A 24 7.74 -1.20 6.59
CA LYS A 24 7.16 -1.10 5.26
C LYS A 24 5.99 -2.06 5.14
N ALA A 25 4.93 -1.65 4.46
CA ALA A 25 3.86 -2.53 4.00
C ALA A 25 4.36 -3.47 2.89
N GLY A 26 3.48 -4.29 2.31
CA GLY A 26 3.81 -5.20 1.22
C GLY A 26 4.35 -6.55 1.68
N TRP A 27 5.12 -7.22 0.83
CA TRP A 27 5.57 -8.59 1.04
C TRP A 27 6.81 -8.69 1.93
N HIS A 28 6.70 -9.50 2.99
CA HIS A 28 7.80 -9.83 3.91
C HIS A 28 7.67 -11.29 4.38
N ASP A 29 8.68 -12.09 4.14
CA ASP A 29 8.74 -13.52 4.55
C ASP A 29 7.47 -14.33 4.26
N GLY A 30 6.87 -14.14 3.08
CA GLY A 30 5.66 -14.82 2.66
C GLY A 30 4.35 -14.27 3.24
N ALA A 31 4.41 -13.22 4.04
CA ALA A 31 3.26 -12.47 4.50
C ALA A 31 3.10 -11.17 3.71
N TYR A 32 1.87 -10.74 3.47
CA TYR A 32 1.55 -9.44 2.89
C TYR A 32 0.96 -8.52 3.97
N ILE A 33 1.57 -7.36 4.14
CA ILE A 33 1.14 -6.36 5.13
C ILE A 33 0.35 -5.27 4.41
N LEU A 34 -0.93 -5.12 4.80
CA LEU A 34 -1.76 -4.02 4.32
C LEU A 34 -1.32 -2.70 4.98
N PRO A 35 -1.61 -1.54 4.36
CA PRO A 35 -1.36 -0.24 4.97
C PRO A 35 -2.12 -0.01 6.29
N SER A 36 -3.17 -0.79 6.55
CA SER A 36 -3.85 -0.83 7.87
C SER A 36 -2.97 -1.43 8.97
N GLY A 37 -1.90 -2.13 8.61
CA GLY A 37 -1.09 -2.94 9.52
C GLY A 37 -1.62 -4.35 9.71
N GLU A 38 -2.70 -4.74 9.04
CA GLU A 38 -3.18 -6.11 8.99
C GLU A 38 -2.17 -6.98 8.21
N ILE A 39 -1.88 -8.17 8.75
CA ILE A 39 -0.93 -9.10 8.15
C ILE A 39 -1.70 -10.29 7.60
N ILE A 40 -1.65 -10.44 6.29
CA ILE A 40 -2.22 -11.57 5.56
C ILE A 40 -1.11 -12.59 5.34
N GLN A 41 -1.24 -13.76 5.94
CA GLN A 41 -0.27 -14.84 5.80
C GLN A 41 -0.96 -16.10 5.28
N PRO A 42 -0.90 -16.33 3.97
CA PRO A 42 -1.60 -17.46 3.34
C PRO A 42 -1.00 -18.81 3.75
N ASP A 43 0.30 -18.86 4.07
CA ASP A 43 0.98 -20.08 4.50
C ASP A 43 1.38 -19.97 5.98
N LYS A 44 0.91 -20.94 6.80
CA LYS A 44 1.28 -21.03 8.22
C LYS A 44 2.76 -21.37 8.45
N GLN A 45 3.48 -21.78 7.41
CA GLN A 45 4.92 -22.09 7.45
C GLN A 45 5.80 -20.86 7.20
N GLY A 46 5.23 -19.73 6.83
CA GLY A 46 5.96 -18.46 6.67
C GLY A 46 6.56 -17.95 7.98
N GLY A 47 7.54 -17.05 7.88
CA GLY A 47 8.16 -16.39 9.02
C GLY A 47 7.16 -15.56 9.83
N LYS A 48 7.38 -15.39 11.11
CA LYS A 48 6.57 -14.49 11.95
C LYS A 48 6.95 -13.04 11.64
N VAL A 49 5.99 -12.24 11.20
CA VAL A 49 6.21 -10.83 10.83
C VAL A 49 5.55 -9.91 11.84
N ILE A 50 6.25 -8.84 12.20
CA ILE A 50 5.75 -7.76 13.06
C ILE A 50 5.87 -6.44 12.31
N TYR A 51 4.76 -5.73 12.16
CA TYR A 51 4.72 -4.44 11.51
C TYR A 51 4.82 -3.29 12.52
N HIS A 52 5.84 -2.47 12.35
CA HIS A 52 6.12 -1.26 13.13
C HIS A 52 6.02 0.02 12.30
N GLY A 53 5.38 -0.04 11.12
CA GLY A 53 5.20 1.11 10.25
C GLY A 53 4.09 2.07 10.70
N ASP A 54 3.90 3.12 9.90
CA ASP A 54 2.85 4.10 10.12
C ASP A 54 1.46 3.47 9.91
N LYS A 55 0.58 3.64 10.88
CA LYS A 55 -0.82 3.20 10.87
C LYS A 55 -1.80 4.37 10.95
N SER A 56 -1.35 5.58 10.71
CA SER A 56 -2.18 6.78 10.81
C SER A 56 -3.39 6.75 9.87
N GLN A 57 -3.28 6.04 8.75
CA GLN A 57 -4.35 5.86 7.78
C GLN A 57 -5.08 4.50 7.89
N ALA A 58 -4.85 3.73 8.94
CA ALA A 58 -5.43 2.39 9.09
C ALA A 58 -6.97 2.38 8.96
N ALA A 59 -7.64 3.40 9.45
CA ALA A 59 -9.10 3.53 9.36
C ALA A 59 -9.59 3.63 7.91
N ALA A 60 -8.83 4.27 7.02
CA ALA A 60 -9.17 4.42 5.62
C ALA A 60 -9.08 3.10 4.82
N TYR A 61 -8.34 2.13 5.35
CA TYR A 61 -8.16 0.80 4.75
C TYR A 61 -9.09 -0.26 5.34
N GLN A 62 -10.12 0.15 6.08
CA GLN A 62 -11.11 -0.81 6.58
C GLN A 62 -12.12 -1.16 5.49
N PRO A 63 -12.50 -2.45 5.35
CA PRO A 63 -13.53 -2.85 4.41
C PRO A 63 -14.86 -2.14 4.68
N SER A 64 -15.54 -1.69 3.61
CA SER A 64 -16.85 -1.10 3.65
C SER A 64 -17.70 -1.68 2.52
N GLY A 65 -18.89 -2.18 2.85
CA GLY A 65 -19.74 -2.89 1.89
C GLY A 65 -19.27 -4.30 1.58
N SER A 66 -19.67 -4.82 0.45
CA SER A 66 -19.34 -6.18 -0.01
C SER A 66 -18.68 -6.17 -1.39
N LEU A 67 -17.94 -7.23 -1.70
CA LEU A 67 -17.34 -7.41 -3.03
C LEU A 67 -18.39 -7.39 -4.13
N ALA A 68 -19.56 -8.01 -3.92
CA ALA A 68 -20.64 -8.05 -4.90
C ALA A 68 -21.23 -6.66 -5.17
N GLU A 69 -21.36 -5.83 -4.13
CA GLU A 69 -21.79 -4.43 -4.28
C GLU A 69 -20.74 -3.62 -5.02
N TRP A 70 -19.47 -3.73 -4.66
CA TRP A 70 -18.39 -3.05 -5.34
C TRP A 70 -18.31 -3.43 -6.83
N GLN A 71 -18.49 -4.72 -7.15
CA GLN A 71 -18.53 -5.19 -8.53
C GLN A 71 -19.71 -4.57 -9.31
N ARG A 72 -20.88 -4.50 -8.68
CA ARG A 72 -22.11 -3.96 -9.30
C ARG A 72 -22.10 -2.44 -9.40
N GLU A 73 -21.57 -1.74 -8.39
CA GLU A 73 -21.68 -0.27 -8.33
C GLU A 73 -20.47 0.46 -8.91
N ILE A 74 -19.34 -0.23 -9.05
CA ILE A 74 -18.08 0.37 -9.49
C ILE A 74 -17.45 -0.43 -10.63
N ALA A 75 -17.06 -1.68 -10.42
CA ALA A 75 -16.22 -2.40 -11.35
C ALA A 75 -16.91 -2.67 -12.71
N GLN A 76 -18.22 -2.87 -12.74
CA GLN A 76 -18.94 -3.09 -14.00
C GLN A 76 -18.78 -1.94 -15.00
N TYR A 77 -18.62 -0.70 -14.53
CA TYR A 77 -18.46 0.46 -15.40
C TYR A 77 -17.07 0.54 -16.07
N ALA A 78 -16.13 -0.30 -15.67
CA ALA A 78 -14.88 -0.47 -16.38
C ALA A 78 -15.06 -1.23 -17.71
N ALA A 79 -16.10 -2.05 -17.84
CA ALA A 79 -16.36 -2.78 -19.05
C ALA A 79 -16.58 -1.81 -20.23
N GLY A 80 -15.75 -1.95 -21.28
CA GLY A 80 -15.76 -1.05 -22.44
C GLY A 80 -15.05 0.30 -22.22
N ASN A 81 -14.51 0.58 -21.02
CA ASN A 81 -13.76 1.78 -20.72
C ASN A 81 -12.28 1.42 -20.42
N SER A 82 -11.43 1.59 -21.43
CA SER A 82 -10.00 1.22 -21.33
C SER A 82 -9.25 1.94 -20.23
N ARG A 83 -9.61 3.20 -19.89
CA ARG A 83 -8.96 3.98 -18.83
C ARG A 83 -9.31 3.42 -17.45
N LEU A 84 -10.57 3.05 -17.22
CA LEU A 84 -10.99 2.42 -15.97
C LEU A 84 -10.44 1.00 -15.84
N CYS A 85 -10.40 0.23 -16.95
CA CYS A 85 -9.75 -1.08 -16.98
C CYS A 85 -8.26 -0.96 -16.61
N LEU A 86 -7.54 0.03 -17.16
CA LEU A 86 -6.14 0.29 -16.81
C LEU A 86 -6.03 0.65 -15.33
N ALA A 87 -6.85 1.55 -14.82
CA ALA A 87 -6.81 1.99 -13.43
C ALA A 87 -6.98 0.83 -12.44
N LEU A 88 -7.98 -0.03 -12.65
CA LEU A 88 -8.18 -1.24 -11.86
C LEU A 88 -7.06 -2.26 -12.05
N GLY A 89 -6.59 -2.44 -13.30
CA GLY A 89 -5.47 -3.33 -13.61
C GLY A 89 -4.21 -2.95 -12.85
N VAL A 90 -3.84 -1.67 -12.84
CA VAL A 90 -2.69 -1.16 -12.08
C VAL A 90 -2.87 -1.39 -10.58
N ALA A 91 -4.08 -1.12 -10.05
CA ALA A 91 -4.37 -1.29 -8.63
C ALA A 91 -4.15 -2.74 -8.15
N PHE A 92 -4.60 -3.71 -8.91
CA PHE A 92 -4.49 -5.13 -8.54
C PHE A 92 -3.18 -5.78 -8.99
N ALA A 93 -2.48 -5.21 -9.98
CA ALA A 93 -1.16 -5.69 -10.39
C ALA A 93 -0.06 -5.34 -9.36
N ALA A 94 -0.19 -4.23 -8.65
CA ALA A 94 0.84 -3.73 -7.75
C ALA A 94 1.37 -4.81 -6.77
N PRO A 95 0.56 -5.54 -6.01
CA PRO A 95 1.05 -6.58 -5.09
C PRO A 95 1.59 -7.83 -5.81
N LEU A 96 1.35 -7.99 -7.10
CA LEU A 96 1.82 -9.14 -7.87
C LEU A 96 3.22 -8.94 -8.45
N LEU A 97 3.63 -7.68 -8.68
CA LEU A 97 4.92 -7.37 -9.30
C LEU A 97 6.12 -7.99 -8.55
N PRO A 98 6.22 -7.89 -7.21
CA PRO A 98 7.31 -8.52 -6.48
C PRO A 98 7.35 -10.04 -6.61
N LEU A 99 6.18 -10.68 -6.68
CA LEU A 99 6.07 -12.14 -6.78
C LEU A 99 6.65 -12.67 -8.09
N ILE A 100 6.54 -11.89 -9.16
CA ILE A 100 7.11 -12.22 -10.49
C ILE A 100 8.46 -11.53 -10.74
N LYS A 101 9.03 -10.85 -9.72
CA LYS A 101 10.28 -10.08 -9.80
C LYS A 101 10.27 -9.02 -10.91
N ALA A 102 9.11 -8.43 -11.16
CA ALA A 102 8.98 -7.31 -12.08
C ALA A 102 9.28 -5.99 -11.37
N GLU A 103 9.80 -5.03 -12.12
CA GLU A 103 10.02 -3.69 -11.63
C GLU A 103 8.70 -2.95 -11.39
N SER A 104 8.68 -2.08 -10.39
CA SER A 104 7.56 -1.18 -10.15
C SER A 104 7.55 -0.07 -11.21
N GLY A 105 6.36 0.50 -11.44
CA GLY A 105 6.19 1.58 -12.39
C GLY A 105 4.98 2.42 -12.07
N GLY A 106 4.72 3.45 -12.87
CA GLY A 106 3.59 4.33 -12.70
C GLY A 106 2.97 4.75 -14.03
N PHE A 107 1.72 5.19 -13.96
CA PHE A 107 0.97 5.73 -15.08
C PHE A 107 0.55 7.15 -14.77
N HIS A 108 0.81 8.05 -15.70
CA HIS A 108 0.37 9.43 -15.61
C HIS A 108 -0.86 9.65 -16.49
N LEU A 109 -1.99 9.96 -15.86
CA LEU A 109 -3.21 10.37 -16.55
C LEU A 109 -3.18 11.87 -16.79
N TYR A 110 -3.17 12.28 -18.06
CA TYR A 110 -3.21 13.68 -18.47
C TYR A 110 -4.37 13.94 -19.43
N GLY A 111 -4.78 15.18 -19.58
CA GLY A 111 -5.89 15.60 -20.44
C GLY A 111 -6.57 16.85 -19.86
N ASP A 112 -7.62 17.30 -20.53
CA ASP A 112 -8.36 18.49 -20.16
C ASP A 112 -9.12 18.35 -18.83
N SER A 113 -9.60 19.45 -18.29
CA SER A 113 -10.44 19.43 -17.10
C SER A 113 -11.72 18.62 -17.37
N SER A 114 -12.18 17.90 -16.38
CA SER A 114 -13.39 17.02 -16.44
C SER A 114 -13.28 15.78 -17.32
N ASP A 115 -12.09 15.37 -17.76
CA ASP A 115 -11.86 14.14 -18.54
C ASP A 115 -11.91 12.83 -17.71
N GLY A 116 -12.38 12.90 -16.47
CA GLY A 116 -12.51 11.72 -15.59
C GLY A 116 -11.19 11.19 -15.00
N LYS A 117 -10.09 11.96 -15.04
CA LYS A 117 -8.79 11.54 -14.46
C LYS A 117 -8.88 11.23 -12.98
N THR A 118 -9.43 12.15 -12.20
CA THR A 118 -9.64 11.95 -10.76
C THR A 118 -10.61 10.81 -10.49
N THR A 119 -11.66 10.64 -11.30
CA THR A 119 -12.58 9.50 -11.20
C THR A 119 -11.84 8.17 -11.40
N ALA A 120 -10.98 8.05 -12.42
CA ALA A 120 -10.18 6.85 -12.65
C ALA A 120 -9.23 6.56 -11.47
N ALA A 121 -8.62 7.61 -10.89
CA ALA A 121 -7.79 7.52 -9.71
C ALA A 121 -8.58 7.02 -8.49
N LEU A 122 -9.77 7.55 -8.22
CA LEU A 122 -10.63 7.12 -7.12
C LEU A 122 -11.12 5.68 -7.33
N VAL A 123 -11.48 5.30 -8.56
CA VAL A 123 -11.86 3.90 -8.90
C VAL A 123 -10.71 2.94 -8.62
N SER A 124 -9.46 3.30 -8.94
CA SER A 124 -8.31 2.45 -8.64
C SER A 124 -8.10 2.24 -7.13
N LEU A 125 -8.32 3.27 -6.32
CA LEU A 125 -8.21 3.18 -4.85
C LEU A 125 -9.37 2.41 -4.21
N SER A 126 -10.57 2.44 -4.80
CA SER A 126 -11.78 1.87 -4.21
C SER A 126 -11.73 0.37 -3.94
N GLY A 127 -10.84 -0.35 -4.62
CA GLY A 127 -10.59 -1.79 -4.37
C GLY A 127 -9.71 -2.07 -3.15
N TRP A 128 -9.13 -1.03 -2.54
CA TRP A 128 -8.18 -1.16 -1.42
C TRP A 128 -8.59 -0.40 -0.18
N ALA A 129 -9.24 0.75 -0.34
CA ALA A 129 -9.42 1.72 0.74
C ALA A 129 -10.56 2.69 0.43
N ASN A 130 -10.91 3.55 1.40
CA ASN A 130 -11.69 4.74 1.12
C ASN A 130 -10.88 5.68 0.20
N PRO A 131 -11.31 5.92 -1.05
CA PRO A 131 -10.53 6.67 -2.02
C PRO A 131 -10.27 8.13 -1.60
N GLU A 132 -11.23 8.79 -0.98
CA GLU A 132 -11.10 10.20 -0.58
C GLU A 132 -10.07 10.39 0.54
N ASP A 133 -9.95 9.43 1.43
CA ASP A 133 -9.02 9.48 2.56
C ASP A 133 -7.60 9.03 2.18
N THR A 134 -7.45 8.29 1.08
CA THR A 134 -6.16 7.68 0.68
C THR A 134 -5.52 8.31 -0.53
N LYS A 135 -6.25 9.10 -1.30
CA LYS A 135 -5.71 9.91 -2.38
C LYS A 135 -4.76 10.97 -1.80
N VAL A 136 -3.56 11.08 -2.36
CA VAL A 136 -2.53 12.02 -1.93
C VAL A 136 -2.34 13.09 -3.00
N THR A 137 -2.12 14.33 -2.59
CA THR A 137 -1.72 15.41 -3.50
C THR A 137 -0.19 15.56 -3.50
N TRP A 138 0.35 16.14 -4.57
CA TRP A 138 1.80 16.44 -4.65
C TRP A 138 2.27 17.54 -3.68
N LYS A 139 1.40 18.00 -2.80
CA LYS A 139 1.73 19.00 -1.78
C LYS A 139 2.33 18.33 -0.55
N GLY A 140 3.64 18.10 -0.56
CA GLY A 140 4.33 17.43 0.54
C GLY A 140 5.80 17.77 0.61
N THR A 141 6.48 17.12 1.55
CA THR A 141 7.95 17.11 1.66
C THR A 141 8.47 15.77 1.16
N SER A 142 9.73 15.71 0.70
CA SER A 142 10.35 14.45 0.26
C SER A 142 10.24 13.37 1.35
N HIS A 143 10.57 13.70 2.59
CA HIS A 143 10.45 12.75 3.71
C HIS A 143 8.99 12.29 3.97
N GLY A 144 8.02 13.17 3.77
CA GLY A 144 6.60 12.80 3.84
C GLY A 144 6.22 11.78 2.77
N PHE A 145 6.73 11.94 1.54
CA PHE A 145 6.51 10.99 0.45
C PHE A 145 7.22 9.65 0.69
N ASP A 146 8.43 9.65 1.28
CA ASP A 146 9.13 8.42 1.64
C ASP A 146 8.33 7.58 2.63
N ASN A 147 7.73 8.21 3.65
CA ASN A 147 6.87 7.55 4.62
C ASN A 147 5.60 7.00 3.98
N LEU A 148 4.97 7.79 3.10
CA LEU A 148 3.78 7.35 2.36
C LEU A 148 4.10 6.18 1.43
N ALA A 149 5.25 6.22 0.74
CA ALA A 149 5.70 5.13 -0.13
C ALA A 149 5.98 3.85 0.69
N ALA A 150 6.63 3.98 1.85
CA ALA A 150 6.88 2.86 2.75
C ALA A 150 5.58 2.21 3.26
N ALA A 151 4.58 3.03 3.60
CA ALA A 151 3.27 2.55 4.04
C ALA A 151 2.44 1.90 2.91
N ARG A 152 2.81 2.11 1.65
CA ARG A 152 2.15 1.54 0.45
C ARG A 152 3.09 0.70 -0.40
N ASN A 153 4.21 0.26 0.17
CA ASN A 153 5.16 -0.59 -0.55
C ASN A 153 4.44 -1.84 -1.08
N ASP A 154 4.79 -2.26 -2.29
CA ASP A 154 4.14 -3.34 -3.05
C ASP A 154 2.62 -3.16 -3.18
N GLY A 155 2.15 -1.94 -3.15
CA GLY A 155 0.75 -1.56 -3.25
C GLY A 155 0.53 -0.36 -4.16
N LEU A 156 -0.71 0.11 -4.20
CA LEU A 156 -1.10 1.27 -5.02
C LEU A 156 -0.86 2.57 -4.25
N MET A 157 -0.19 3.52 -4.89
CA MET A 157 -0.10 4.92 -4.45
C MET A 157 -0.65 5.83 -5.55
N VAL A 158 -1.65 6.63 -5.21
CA VAL A 158 -2.24 7.60 -6.14
C VAL A 158 -1.85 9.01 -5.71
N LEU A 159 -1.23 9.74 -6.64
CA LEU A 159 -0.86 11.14 -6.47
C LEU A 159 -1.67 11.99 -7.44
N ASP A 160 -2.46 12.90 -6.92
CA ASP A 160 -3.30 13.82 -7.70
C ASP A 160 -2.70 15.24 -7.72
N GLU A 161 -3.09 16.04 -8.70
CA GLU A 161 -2.71 17.45 -8.86
C GLU A 161 -1.18 17.70 -8.94
N ILE A 162 -0.54 17.15 -9.94
CA ILE A 162 0.91 17.32 -10.17
C ILE A 162 1.35 18.79 -10.25
N SER A 163 0.46 19.72 -10.60
CA SER A 163 0.73 21.16 -10.59
C SER A 163 1.13 21.72 -9.23
N GLN A 164 0.80 21.02 -8.15
CA GLN A 164 1.16 21.38 -6.78
C GLN A 164 2.54 20.87 -6.35
N ALA A 165 3.19 20.05 -7.18
CA ALA A 165 4.49 19.50 -6.88
C ALA A 165 5.56 20.60 -6.82
N LYS A 166 6.39 20.56 -5.79
CA LYS A 166 7.58 21.40 -5.72
C LYS A 166 8.68 20.84 -6.61
N ARG A 167 9.48 21.73 -7.24
CA ARG A 167 10.57 21.32 -8.15
C ARG A 167 11.53 20.31 -7.54
N ASN A 168 11.83 20.41 -6.23
CA ASN A 168 12.72 19.50 -5.51
C ASN A 168 12.10 18.13 -5.17
N VAL A 169 10.86 17.89 -5.55
CA VAL A 169 10.16 16.61 -5.33
C VAL A 169 10.05 15.81 -6.63
N ILE A 170 10.15 16.47 -7.79
CA ILE A 170 9.98 15.87 -9.11
C ILE A 170 11.32 15.58 -9.80
N GLY A 171 12.40 16.24 -9.37
CA GLY A 171 13.68 16.26 -10.07
C GLY A 171 14.71 15.40 -9.51
#